data_ca1f036ad2c1996736667e5e389778e7
#
_entry.id   ca1f036ad2c1996736667e5e389778e7
#
_cell.length_a   1.000
_cell.length_b   1.000
_cell.length_c   1.000
_cell.angle_alpha   90.00
_cell.angle_beta   90.00
_cell.angle_gamma   90.00
#
_symmetry.space_group_name_H-M   'P 1'
#
loop_
_entity.id
_entity.type
_entity.pdbx_description
1 polymer ?
#
loop_
_entity_poly.entity_id
_entity_poly.type
_entity_poly.pdbx_seq_one_letter_code
_entity_poly.pdbx_strand_id
1 'polypeptide(L)'
;WRDWMIGYESSHIEYVDPDGEIERGPLENSYQQQYQKRYYAKIKDWERGIERELEDLTTVMLTFSASNKNDLGGWRCPADHMRDIADGYQTAYSTLWNVLDGYEWDFAKVWEPHQSGYGHMHLAVAVEDPAGSISAEMFRPVMRSYVENTKPAGSEAHGLTTPGMGDAVSVNDDVGDLGCYIAEYVGMFGEEALERSISTQLFYATCWATGTRRVEFSGRAQDRIAREQFRRETGLRPEDRGGSTFDQWRGDESGGESGESGESGDESGSWAVDSICTVSGGSPTYSDPTAGGQRLTRIDGREGVDPPAHRD
;
A
#
# COMPACT_ATOMS: atom_id res chain seq x y z
N TRP A 1 16.97 -5.68 8.70
CA TRP A 1 16.03 -4.59 8.49
C TRP A 1 16.39 -3.36 9.32
N ARG A 2 16.63 -3.46 10.65
CA ARG A 2 17.03 -2.31 11.48
C ARG A 2 18.28 -1.60 10.95
N ASP A 3 19.33 -2.34 10.65
CA ASP A 3 20.57 -1.78 10.11
C ASP A 3 20.35 -1.11 8.74
N TRP A 4 19.47 -1.69 7.92
CA TRP A 4 19.04 -1.11 6.65
C TRP A 4 18.27 0.20 6.87
N MET A 5 17.33 0.24 7.82
CA MET A 5 16.58 1.46 8.16
C MET A 5 17.51 2.59 8.63
N ILE A 6 18.45 2.28 9.52
CA ILE A 6 19.44 3.27 10.01
C ILE A 6 20.27 3.81 8.85
N GLY A 7 20.71 2.95 7.94
CA GLY A 7 21.43 3.37 6.74
C GLY A 7 20.58 4.25 5.81
N TYR A 8 19.31 3.92 5.67
CA TYR A 8 18.38 4.67 4.82
C TYR A 8 18.09 6.07 5.34
N GLU A 9 17.92 6.23 6.66
CA GLU A 9 17.68 7.51 7.31
C GLU A 9 18.88 8.46 7.19
N SER A 10 20.10 7.91 7.07
CA SER A 10 21.32 8.69 6.85
C SER A 10 21.64 8.92 5.36
N SER A 11 20.81 8.44 4.46
CA SER A 11 21.01 8.56 3.01
C SER A 11 20.21 9.72 2.43
N HIS A 12 20.69 10.25 1.32
CA HIS A 12 20.00 11.28 0.55
C HIS A 12 20.11 11.01 -0.94
N ILE A 13 19.18 11.57 -1.70
CA ILE A 13 19.22 11.57 -3.16
C ILE A 13 19.73 12.93 -3.63
N GLU A 14 20.60 12.94 -4.62
CA GLU A 14 21.07 14.16 -5.28
C GLU A 14 20.38 14.31 -6.63
N TYR A 15 19.80 15.48 -6.85
CA TYR A 15 19.19 15.89 -8.11
C TYR A 15 20.10 16.96 -8.74
N VAL A 16 20.36 16.84 -10.02
CA VAL A 16 21.08 17.86 -10.79
C VAL A 16 20.07 18.56 -11.69
N ASP A 17 20.04 19.88 -11.59
CA ASP A 17 19.22 20.68 -12.51
C ASP A 17 19.92 20.85 -13.87
N PRO A 18 19.23 21.40 -14.89
CA PRO A 18 19.80 21.62 -16.22
C PRO A 18 21.02 22.57 -16.22
N ASP A 19 21.16 23.42 -15.21
CA ASP A 19 22.29 24.35 -15.04
C ASP A 19 23.48 23.71 -14.30
N GLY A 20 23.32 22.46 -13.84
CA GLY A 20 24.34 21.69 -13.12
C GLY A 20 24.40 21.97 -11.63
N GLU A 21 23.39 22.65 -11.06
CA GLU A 21 23.29 22.85 -9.61
C GLU A 21 22.76 21.56 -8.95
N ILE A 22 23.29 21.24 -7.77
CA ILE A 22 22.94 20.02 -7.05
C ILE A 22 22.02 20.36 -5.87
N GLU A 23 20.83 19.79 -5.89
CA GLU A 23 19.91 19.80 -4.77
C GLU A 23 19.86 18.42 -4.09
N ARG A 24 19.78 18.40 -2.74
CA ARG A 24 19.74 17.18 -1.95
C ARG A 24 18.38 17.00 -1.30
N GLY A 25 17.76 15.86 -1.56
CA GLY A 25 16.53 15.43 -0.90
C GLY A 25 16.75 14.24 0.04
N PRO A 26 15.91 14.08 1.06
CA PRO A 26 15.94 12.88 1.88
C PRO A 26 15.55 11.65 1.06
N LEU A 27 16.22 10.53 1.33
CA LEU A 27 15.78 9.25 0.79
C LEU A 27 14.59 8.74 1.62
N GLU A 28 13.44 8.55 0.99
CA GLU A 28 12.21 8.16 1.67
C GLU A 28 11.85 6.69 1.41
N ASN A 29 11.27 6.04 2.42
CA ASN A 29 10.75 4.69 2.30
C ASN A 29 9.39 4.54 3.00
N SER A 30 8.69 3.44 2.74
CA SER A 30 7.33 3.17 3.24
C SER A 30 7.21 3.03 4.77
N TYR A 31 8.31 2.97 5.50
CA TYR A 31 8.33 2.82 6.98
C TYR A 31 8.49 4.15 7.70
N GLN A 32 8.91 5.19 7.02
CA GLN A 32 9.07 6.53 7.58
C GLN A 32 7.72 7.22 7.78
N GLN A 33 7.63 8.05 8.82
CA GLN A 33 6.41 8.75 9.20
C GLN A 33 5.85 9.63 8.07
N GLN A 34 6.72 10.26 7.30
CA GLN A 34 6.31 11.13 6.19
C GLN A 34 5.58 10.35 5.09
N TYR A 35 6.07 9.15 4.76
CA TYR A 35 5.40 8.27 3.81
C TYR A 35 4.03 7.82 4.35
N GLN A 36 3.95 7.50 5.63
CA GLN A 36 2.69 7.13 6.28
C GLN A 36 1.66 8.27 6.22
N LYS A 37 2.09 9.54 6.43
CA LYS A 37 1.22 10.72 6.30
C LYS A 37 0.67 10.89 4.87
N ARG A 38 1.49 10.61 3.84
CA ARG A 38 1.01 10.64 2.44
C ARG A 38 -0.02 9.56 2.17
N TYR A 39 0.17 8.35 2.68
CA TYR A 39 -0.82 7.29 2.54
C TYR A 39 -2.14 7.61 3.24
N TYR A 40 -2.08 8.21 4.41
CA TYR A 40 -3.30 8.70 5.06
C TYR A 40 -4.02 9.76 4.23
N ALA A 41 -3.30 10.70 3.68
CA ALA A 41 -3.91 11.69 2.80
C ALA A 41 -4.61 11.00 1.61
N LYS A 42 -3.98 10.00 1.00
CA LYS A 42 -4.59 9.19 -0.08
C LYS A 42 -5.85 8.44 0.41
N ILE A 43 -5.83 7.88 1.61
CA ILE A 43 -7.01 7.23 2.20
C ILE A 43 -8.16 8.23 2.38
N LYS A 44 -7.86 9.43 2.91
CA LYS A 44 -8.87 10.49 3.06
C LYS A 44 -9.37 11.06 1.73
N ASP A 45 -8.53 11.10 0.70
CA ASP A 45 -8.95 11.47 -0.64
C ASP A 45 -9.83 10.38 -1.27
N TRP A 46 -9.51 9.08 -1.07
CA TRP A 46 -10.37 7.98 -1.47
C TRP A 46 -11.73 8.02 -0.79
N GLU A 47 -11.77 8.19 0.53
CA GLU A 47 -12.99 8.33 1.32
C GLU A 47 -13.89 9.46 0.78
N ARG A 48 -13.32 10.66 0.56
CA ARG A 48 -14.07 11.78 -0.04
C ARG A 48 -14.56 11.48 -1.45
N GLY A 49 -13.75 10.75 -2.22
CA GLY A 49 -14.09 10.34 -3.59
C GLY A 49 -15.28 9.39 -3.61
N ILE A 50 -15.31 8.38 -2.75
CA ILE A 50 -16.43 7.44 -2.65
C ILE A 50 -17.70 8.12 -2.15
N GLU A 51 -17.62 8.95 -1.11
CA GLU A 51 -18.76 9.73 -0.60
C GLU A 51 -19.39 10.66 -1.66
N ARG A 52 -18.58 11.14 -2.59
CA ARG A 52 -19.02 12.06 -3.64
C ARG A 52 -19.60 11.39 -4.86
N GLU A 53 -19.03 10.23 -5.23
CA GLU A 53 -19.26 9.61 -6.52
C GLU A 53 -20.15 8.37 -6.46
N LEU A 54 -20.31 7.75 -5.28
CA LEU A 54 -21.21 6.62 -5.07
C LEU A 54 -22.47 7.07 -4.35
N GLU A 55 -23.63 6.74 -4.94
CA GLU A 55 -24.92 6.90 -4.29
C GLU A 55 -25.24 5.64 -3.45
N ASP A 56 -25.98 5.79 -2.35
CA ASP A 56 -26.38 4.68 -1.47
C ASP A 56 -25.20 3.74 -1.13
N LEU A 57 -24.14 4.33 -0.59
CA LEU A 57 -22.87 3.67 -0.31
C LEU A 57 -22.99 2.65 0.83
N THR A 58 -22.53 1.44 0.56
CA THR A 58 -22.28 0.40 1.58
C THR A 58 -20.78 0.09 1.63
N THR A 59 -20.23 0.02 2.84
CA THR A 59 -18.83 -0.40 3.05
C THR A 59 -18.76 -1.80 3.63
N VAL A 60 -17.79 -2.58 3.17
CA VAL A 60 -17.56 -3.95 3.61
C VAL A 60 -16.10 -4.12 4.00
N MET A 61 -15.85 -4.62 5.21
CA MET A 61 -14.52 -4.99 5.65
C MET A 61 -14.39 -6.51 5.67
N LEU A 62 -13.44 -7.04 4.90
CA LEU A 62 -13.08 -8.45 4.86
C LEU A 62 -11.74 -8.65 5.56
N THR A 63 -11.65 -9.59 6.51
CA THR A 63 -10.43 -9.88 7.26
C THR A 63 -9.86 -11.24 6.85
N PHE A 64 -8.62 -11.23 6.37
CA PHE A 64 -7.89 -12.42 5.96
C PHE A 64 -6.71 -12.67 6.90
N SER A 65 -6.70 -13.83 7.52
CA SER A 65 -5.68 -14.21 8.49
C SER A 65 -5.28 -15.70 8.32
N ALA A 66 -4.19 -16.09 8.97
CA ALA A 66 -3.74 -17.47 9.00
C ALA A 66 -3.19 -17.81 10.37
N SER A 67 -3.12 -19.09 10.71
CA SER A 67 -2.47 -19.55 11.94
C SER A 67 -0.96 -19.21 11.90
N ASN A 68 -0.46 -18.63 12.98
CA ASN A 68 0.97 -18.41 13.19
C ASN A 68 1.68 -19.66 13.74
N LYS A 69 0.96 -20.77 13.87
CA LYS A 69 1.48 -22.08 14.28
C LYS A 69 1.46 -23.07 13.11
N ASN A 70 2.45 -23.93 13.09
CA ASN A 70 2.47 -25.10 12.21
C ASN A 70 1.70 -26.28 12.82
N ASP A 71 1.54 -27.36 12.08
CA ASP A 71 0.81 -28.56 12.50
C ASP A 71 1.42 -29.27 13.75
N LEU A 72 2.67 -28.97 14.06
CA LEU A 72 3.37 -29.46 15.25
C LEU A 72 3.31 -28.49 16.43
N GLY A 73 2.55 -27.39 16.34
CA GLY A 73 2.43 -26.38 17.37
C GLY A 73 3.61 -25.40 17.48
N GLY A 74 4.63 -25.53 16.62
CA GLY A 74 5.74 -24.59 16.51
C GLY A 74 5.35 -23.29 15.79
N TRP A 75 6.15 -22.25 15.98
CA TRP A 75 5.95 -21.01 15.26
C TRP A 75 6.31 -21.16 13.78
N ARG A 76 5.53 -20.58 12.90
CA ARG A 76 5.82 -20.50 11.47
C ARG A 76 6.82 -19.36 11.19
N CYS A 77 7.49 -19.42 10.05
CA CYS A 77 8.23 -18.27 9.56
C CYS A 77 7.24 -17.12 9.23
N PRO A 78 7.42 -15.89 9.75
CA PRO A 78 6.51 -14.79 9.46
C PRO A 78 6.39 -14.46 7.98
N ALA A 79 7.47 -14.60 7.20
CA ALA A 79 7.45 -14.39 5.76
C ALA A 79 6.61 -15.44 5.02
N ASP A 80 6.69 -16.71 5.39
CA ASP A 80 5.88 -17.77 4.79
C ASP A 80 4.41 -17.61 5.17
N HIS A 81 4.14 -17.22 6.42
CA HIS A 81 2.79 -16.89 6.86
C HIS A 81 2.16 -15.78 6.00
N MET A 82 2.91 -14.71 5.73
CA MET A 82 2.43 -13.58 4.93
C MET A 82 2.21 -13.95 3.47
N ARG A 83 3.10 -14.78 2.89
CA ARG A 83 2.94 -15.30 1.53
C ARG A 83 1.70 -16.18 1.40
N ASP A 84 1.45 -17.08 2.36
CA ASP A 84 0.26 -17.94 2.32
C ASP A 84 -1.05 -17.11 2.33
N ILE A 85 -1.10 -16.03 3.11
CA ILE A 85 -2.25 -15.11 3.11
C ILE A 85 -2.38 -14.42 1.75
N ALA A 86 -1.27 -13.92 1.19
CA ALA A 86 -1.26 -13.26 -0.11
C ALA A 86 -1.71 -14.19 -1.24
N ASP A 87 -1.19 -15.42 -1.27
CA ASP A 87 -1.53 -16.41 -2.29
C ASP A 87 -3.01 -16.84 -2.21
N GLY A 88 -3.52 -17.10 -1.00
CA GLY A 88 -4.94 -17.41 -0.79
C GLY A 88 -5.87 -16.27 -1.15
N TYR A 89 -5.45 -15.04 -0.89
CA TYR A 89 -6.19 -13.84 -1.27
C TYR A 89 -6.39 -13.74 -2.79
N GLN A 90 -5.42 -14.13 -3.62
CA GLN A 90 -5.58 -14.06 -5.09
C GLN A 90 -6.81 -14.86 -5.57
N THR A 91 -7.03 -16.06 -5.00
CA THR A 91 -8.19 -16.87 -5.33
C THR A 91 -9.48 -16.28 -4.78
N ALA A 92 -9.45 -15.79 -3.54
CA ALA A 92 -10.58 -15.10 -2.91
C ALA A 92 -10.97 -13.82 -3.68
N TYR A 93 -10.00 -13.07 -4.18
CA TYR A 93 -10.20 -11.88 -4.99
C TYR A 93 -10.95 -12.17 -6.30
N SER A 94 -10.60 -13.26 -6.97
CA SER A 94 -11.36 -13.71 -8.17
C SER A 94 -12.82 -14.04 -7.82
N THR A 95 -13.06 -14.62 -6.65
CA THR A 95 -14.42 -14.92 -6.17
C THR A 95 -15.17 -13.63 -5.81
N LEU A 96 -14.48 -12.64 -5.23
CA LEU A 96 -15.04 -11.32 -4.89
C LEU A 96 -15.57 -10.61 -6.14
N TRP A 97 -14.83 -10.65 -7.25
CA TRP A 97 -15.28 -10.12 -8.53
C TRP A 97 -16.60 -10.74 -8.99
N ASN A 98 -16.79 -12.05 -8.80
CA ASN A 98 -18.03 -12.72 -9.16
C ASN A 98 -19.18 -12.36 -8.19
N VAL A 99 -18.88 -12.16 -6.91
CA VAL A 99 -19.89 -11.79 -5.89
C VAL A 99 -20.40 -10.37 -6.11
N LEU A 100 -19.51 -9.47 -6.54
CA LEU A 100 -19.83 -8.07 -6.79
C LEU A 100 -20.04 -7.76 -8.28
N ASP A 101 -20.31 -8.81 -9.10
CA ASP A 101 -20.67 -8.60 -10.50
C ASP A 101 -21.96 -7.78 -10.62
N GLY A 102 -21.91 -6.73 -11.43
CA GLY A 102 -23.02 -5.80 -11.62
C GLY A 102 -23.08 -4.62 -10.63
N TYR A 103 -22.22 -4.59 -9.58
CA TYR A 103 -22.08 -3.43 -8.70
C TYR A 103 -20.95 -2.51 -9.17
N GLU A 104 -21.08 -1.23 -8.90
CA GLU A 104 -19.92 -0.33 -8.89
C GLU A 104 -19.22 -0.43 -7.55
N TRP A 105 -17.93 -0.75 -7.57
CA TRP A 105 -17.15 -0.94 -6.36
C TRP A 105 -15.66 -0.70 -6.57
N ASP A 106 -15.00 -0.36 -5.49
CA ASP A 106 -13.54 -0.31 -5.40
C ASP A 106 -13.06 -0.67 -4.00
N PHE A 107 -11.75 -0.70 -3.78
CA PHE A 107 -11.20 -1.13 -2.49
C PHE A 107 -9.85 -0.52 -2.15
N ALA A 108 -9.58 -0.51 -0.85
CA ALA A 108 -8.24 -0.41 -0.27
C ALA A 108 -7.89 -1.71 0.46
N LYS A 109 -6.69 -2.23 0.21
CA LYS A 109 -6.12 -3.40 0.89
C LYS A 109 -5.06 -2.92 1.88
N VAL A 110 -5.13 -3.37 3.12
CA VAL A 110 -4.25 -2.96 4.21
C VAL A 110 -3.70 -4.17 4.95
N TRP A 111 -2.38 -4.20 5.13
CA TRP A 111 -1.72 -5.15 6.00
C TRP A 111 -1.41 -4.51 7.34
N GLU A 112 -1.74 -5.22 8.41
CA GLU A 112 -1.50 -4.77 9.79
C GLU A 112 -0.84 -5.84 10.65
N PRO A 113 -0.11 -5.42 11.71
CA PRO A 113 0.45 -6.35 12.67
C PRO A 113 -0.60 -6.86 13.66
N HIS A 114 -0.66 -8.16 13.86
CA HIS A 114 -1.25 -8.73 15.06
C HIS A 114 -0.31 -8.47 16.26
N GLN A 115 -0.82 -8.58 17.49
CA GLN A 115 -0.02 -8.42 18.73
C GLN A 115 1.23 -9.32 18.76
N SER A 116 1.21 -10.44 18.08
CA SER A 116 2.35 -11.35 17.92
C SER A 116 3.41 -10.90 16.89
N GLY A 117 3.16 -9.82 16.15
CA GLY A 117 4.01 -9.35 15.04
C GLY A 117 3.79 -10.06 13.71
N TYR A 118 2.88 -11.04 13.66
CA TYR A 118 2.44 -11.63 12.40
C TYR A 118 1.45 -10.70 11.70
N GLY A 119 1.51 -10.67 10.37
CA GLY A 119 0.60 -9.84 9.58
C GLY A 119 -0.76 -10.51 9.38
N HIS A 120 -1.80 -9.70 9.29
CA HIS A 120 -3.08 -10.07 8.68
C HIS A 120 -3.51 -8.95 7.73
N MET A 121 -4.49 -9.23 6.91
CA MET A 121 -4.88 -8.33 5.83
C MET A 121 -6.34 -7.97 5.93
N HIS A 122 -6.64 -6.68 5.84
CA HIS A 122 -7.97 -6.15 5.68
C HIS A 122 -8.19 -5.68 4.26
N LEU A 123 -9.36 -5.97 3.73
CA LEU A 123 -9.84 -5.44 2.47
C LEU A 123 -11.09 -4.58 2.75
N ALA A 124 -10.92 -3.28 2.67
CA ALA A 124 -12.00 -2.31 2.77
C ALA A 124 -12.61 -2.11 1.39
N VAL A 125 -13.84 -2.54 1.19
CA VAL A 125 -14.56 -2.45 -0.09
C VAL A 125 -15.65 -1.41 0.03
N ALA A 126 -15.71 -0.46 -0.91
CA ALA A 126 -16.78 0.50 -1.08
C ALA A 126 -17.67 0.04 -2.25
N VAL A 127 -18.96 -0.05 -2.03
CA VAL A 127 -19.93 -0.58 -3.01
C VAL A 127 -21.11 0.38 -3.13
N GLU A 128 -21.52 0.70 -4.36
CA GLU A 128 -22.79 1.36 -4.61
C GLU A 128 -23.94 0.34 -4.53
N ASP A 129 -24.82 0.49 -3.52
CA ASP A 129 -25.88 -0.48 -3.21
C ASP A 129 -27.27 0.20 -3.08
N PRO A 130 -27.84 0.72 -4.18
CA PRO A 130 -29.14 1.42 -4.15
C PRO A 130 -30.31 0.50 -3.73
N ALA A 131 -30.11 -0.80 -3.76
CA ALA A 131 -31.12 -1.76 -3.33
C ALA A 131 -31.02 -2.16 -1.85
N GLY A 132 -29.94 -1.77 -1.14
CA GLY A 132 -29.64 -2.20 0.22
C GLY A 132 -29.51 -3.72 0.33
N SER A 133 -28.95 -4.35 -0.69
CA SER A 133 -28.90 -5.80 -0.85
C SER A 133 -27.61 -6.44 -0.34
N ILE A 134 -26.57 -5.64 -0.11
CA ILE A 134 -25.28 -6.09 0.38
C ILE A 134 -25.42 -6.57 1.83
N SER A 135 -24.99 -7.79 2.08
CA SER A 135 -24.98 -8.40 3.40
C SER A 135 -23.72 -9.22 3.62
N ALA A 136 -23.32 -9.44 4.86
CA ALA A 136 -22.13 -10.23 5.18
C ALA A 136 -22.18 -11.65 4.60
N GLU A 137 -23.37 -12.25 4.51
CA GLU A 137 -23.56 -13.59 3.94
C GLU A 137 -23.21 -13.67 2.45
N MET A 138 -23.33 -12.58 1.69
CA MET A 138 -22.92 -12.55 0.27
C MET A 138 -21.43 -12.86 0.11
N PHE A 139 -20.60 -12.54 1.09
CA PHE A 139 -19.14 -12.75 1.06
C PHE A 139 -18.72 -14.14 1.57
N ARG A 140 -19.64 -14.99 1.99
CA ARG A 140 -19.35 -16.37 2.39
C ARG A 140 -18.59 -17.17 1.34
N PRO A 141 -18.91 -17.10 0.02
CA PRO A 141 -18.13 -17.75 -1.02
C PRO A 141 -16.66 -17.24 -1.09
N VAL A 142 -16.44 -15.94 -0.86
CA VAL A 142 -15.11 -15.33 -0.86
C VAL A 142 -14.28 -15.92 0.28
N MET A 143 -14.82 -15.92 1.50
CA MET A 143 -14.14 -16.46 2.66
C MET A 143 -13.92 -17.97 2.58
N ARG A 144 -14.86 -18.70 1.98
CA ARG A 144 -14.68 -20.13 1.70
C ARG A 144 -13.55 -20.37 0.72
N SER A 145 -13.53 -19.64 -0.38
CA SER A 145 -12.45 -19.70 -1.38
C SER A 145 -11.07 -19.43 -0.75
N TYR A 146 -11.01 -18.42 0.14
CA TYR A 146 -9.79 -18.13 0.89
C TYR A 146 -9.34 -19.30 1.76
N VAL A 147 -10.22 -19.83 2.62
CA VAL A 147 -9.89 -20.91 3.56
C VAL A 147 -9.51 -22.21 2.83
N GLU A 148 -10.17 -22.55 1.73
CA GLU A 148 -9.87 -23.73 0.92
C GLU A 148 -8.47 -23.64 0.24
N ASN A 149 -8.00 -22.41 -0.04
CA ASN A 149 -6.72 -22.18 -0.72
C ASN A 149 -5.60 -21.69 0.19
N THR A 150 -5.89 -21.46 1.48
CA THR A 150 -4.92 -21.03 2.49
C THR A 150 -4.81 -22.07 3.58
N LYS A 151 -3.92 -23.03 3.42
CA LYS A 151 -3.79 -24.19 4.31
C LYS A 151 -3.86 -23.88 5.82
N PRO A 152 -3.21 -22.79 6.34
CA PRO A 152 -3.26 -22.44 7.74
C PRO A 152 -4.45 -21.56 8.15
N ALA A 153 -5.41 -21.28 7.25
CA ALA A 153 -6.60 -20.49 7.57
C ALA A 153 -7.70 -21.39 8.15
N GLY A 154 -8.28 -20.96 9.26
CA GLY A 154 -9.34 -21.71 9.95
C GLY A 154 -10.74 -21.21 9.56
N SER A 155 -11.70 -22.13 9.37
CA SER A 155 -13.09 -21.79 9.05
C SER A 155 -13.77 -20.94 10.11
N GLU A 156 -13.47 -21.16 11.39
CA GLU A 156 -14.02 -20.39 12.51
C GLU A 156 -13.55 -18.92 12.46
N ALA A 157 -12.23 -18.70 12.30
CA ALA A 157 -11.64 -17.35 12.21
C ALA A 157 -12.15 -16.54 11.02
N HIS A 158 -12.71 -17.21 10.00
CA HIS A 158 -13.24 -16.57 8.79
C HIS A 158 -14.77 -16.63 8.71
N GLY A 159 -15.43 -16.80 9.85
CA GLY A 159 -16.88 -16.69 9.97
C GLY A 159 -17.68 -17.81 9.29
N LEU A 160 -17.04 -18.84 8.73
CA LEU A 160 -17.74 -19.89 7.99
C LEU A 160 -18.61 -20.80 8.87
N THR A 161 -18.36 -20.82 10.18
CA THR A 161 -19.11 -21.57 11.18
C THR A 161 -20.12 -20.71 11.95
N THR A 162 -20.14 -19.38 11.68
CA THR A 162 -20.95 -18.40 12.39
C THR A 162 -22.00 -17.78 11.46
N PRO A 163 -23.28 -17.67 11.87
CA PRO A 163 -24.27 -16.89 11.13
C PRO A 163 -23.84 -15.42 11.02
N GLY A 164 -24.07 -14.81 9.84
CA GLY A 164 -23.68 -13.41 9.61
C GLY A 164 -22.17 -13.18 9.48
N MET A 165 -21.38 -14.25 9.33
CA MET A 165 -19.93 -14.22 9.13
C MET A 165 -19.10 -13.68 10.30
N GLY A 166 -19.72 -13.31 11.43
CA GLY A 166 -19.03 -12.78 12.62
C GLY A 166 -18.12 -11.59 12.28
N ASP A 167 -16.98 -11.49 12.96
CA ASP A 167 -16.01 -10.38 12.78
C ASP A 167 -15.16 -10.51 11.48
N ALA A 168 -15.30 -11.61 10.74
CA ALA A 168 -14.54 -11.80 9.49
C ALA A 168 -15.06 -10.95 8.34
N VAL A 169 -16.35 -10.58 8.38
CA VAL A 169 -17.01 -9.70 7.41
C VAL A 169 -17.88 -8.72 8.16
N SER A 170 -17.53 -7.45 8.11
CA SER A 170 -18.34 -6.35 8.66
C SER A 170 -18.94 -5.54 7.51
N VAL A 171 -20.23 -5.23 7.61
CA VAL A 171 -20.96 -4.41 6.63
C VAL A 171 -21.52 -3.20 7.36
N ASN A 172 -21.30 -2.00 6.80
CA ASN A 172 -21.74 -0.73 7.37
C ASN A 172 -22.35 0.15 6.27
N ASP A 173 -23.33 0.94 6.64
CA ASP A 173 -24.06 1.83 5.73
C ASP A 173 -23.39 3.23 5.61
N ASP A 174 -22.23 3.43 6.25
CA ASP A 174 -21.49 4.68 6.20
C ASP A 174 -19.98 4.47 6.07
N VAL A 175 -19.29 5.55 5.70
CA VAL A 175 -17.83 5.62 5.54
C VAL A 175 -17.18 6.34 6.71
N GLY A 176 -17.98 6.83 7.65
CA GLY A 176 -17.60 7.89 8.62
C GLY A 176 -16.31 7.68 9.38
N ASP A 177 -15.81 6.47 9.44
CA ASP A 177 -14.57 6.13 10.13
C ASP A 177 -13.64 5.19 9.36
N LEU A 178 -13.92 4.87 8.08
CA LEU A 178 -13.10 3.96 7.31
C LEU A 178 -11.66 4.48 7.20
N GLY A 179 -11.49 5.76 6.92
CA GLY A 179 -10.19 6.40 6.86
C GLY A 179 -9.49 6.47 8.21
N CYS A 180 -10.22 6.74 9.30
CA CYS A 180 -9.66 6.70 10.66
C CYS A 180 -9.26 5.28 11.05
N TYR A 181 -10.10 4.30 10.77
CA TYR A 181 -9.84 2.90 10.99
C TYR A 181 -8.57 2.45 10.25
N ILE A 182 -8.49 2.69 8.95
CA ILE A 182 -7.31 2.33 8.15
C ILE A 182 -6.07 3.12 8.62
N ALA A 183 -6.22 4.39 9.01
CA ALA A 183 -5.13 5.24 9.46
C ALA A 183 -4.49 4.76 10.76
N GLU A 184 -5.28 4.24 11.69
CA GLU A 184 -4.80 3.65 12.94
C GLU A 184 -3.87 2.47 12.63
N TYR A 185 -4.24 1.63 11.65
CA TYR A 185 -3.45 0.46 11.26
C TYR A 185 -2.22 0.78 10.41
N VAL A 186 -2.27 1.83 9.62
CA VAL A 186 -1.07 2.30 8.89
C VAL A 186 -0.02 2.86 9.85
N GLY A 187 -0.42 3.05 11.13
CA GLY A 187 0.49 3.50 12.18
C GLY A 187 0.84 4.98 12.07
N MET A 188 -0.10 5.79 11.59
CA MET A 188 0.09 7.20 11.29
C MET A 188 0.30 8.07 12.52
N PHE A 189 -0.23 7.65 13.65
CA PHE A 189 -0.15 8.37 14.90
C PHE A 189 0.90 7.71 15.80
N GLY A 190 2.11 8.27 15.88
CA GLY A 190 3.06 7.80 16.87
C GLY A 190 4.52 7.79 16.43
N GLU A 191 5.25 6.91 17.05
CA GLU A 191 6.70 6.77 17.05
C GLU A 191 7.26 6.44 15.66
N GLU A 192 8.50 6.82 15.44
CA GLU A 192 9.29 6.39 14.28
C GLU A 192 9.39 4.84 14.25
N ALA A 193 9.58 4.28 13.06
CA ALA A 193 9.53 2.83 12.86
C ALA A 193 10.44 2.02 13.80
N LEU A 194 11.61 2.56 14.14
CA LEU A 194 12.58 1.91 15.03
C LEU A 194 12.24 2.06 16.53
N GLU A 195 11.37 2.99 16.89
CA GLU A 195 10.91 3.23 18.26
C GLU A 195 9.68 2.40 18.62
N ARG A 196 8.99 1.85 17.62
CA ARG A 196 7.80 1.02 17.80
C ARG A 196 8.09 -0.30 18.51
N SER A 197 7.04 -0.96 18.97
CA SER A 197 7.14 -2.26 19.62
C SER A 197 7.90 -3.28 18.76
N ILE A 198 8.55 -4.24 19.40
CA ILE A 198 9.29 -5.32 18.70
C ILE A 198 8.35 -6.12 17.78
N SER A 199 7.10 -6.32 18.15
CA SER A 199 6.11 -6.98 17.27
C SER A 199 5.83 -6.18 16.02
N THR A 200 5.67 -4.86 16.11
CA THR A 200 5.51 -3.97 14.95
C THR A 200 6.76 -3.97 14.07
N GLN A 201 7.95 -3.92 14.69
CA GLN A 201 9.21 -3.99 13.94
C GLN A 201 9.39 -5.34 13.23
N LEU A 202 8.97 -6.45 13.85
CA LEU A 202 8.96 -7.77 13.20
C LEU A 202 8.05 -7.78 11.99
N PHE A 203 6.85 -7.21 12.10
CA PHE A 203 5.93 -7.05 10.98
C PHE A 203 6.54 -6.22 9.84
N TYR A 204 7.15 -5.07 10.14
CA TYR A 204 7.81 -4.24 9.14
C TYR A 204 8.97 -4.97 8.46
N ALA A 205 9.79 -5.67 9.24
CA ALA A 205 10.87 -6.50 8.70
C ALA A 205 10.32 -7.62 7.79
N THR A 206 9.15 -8.17 8.13
CA THR A 206 8.49 -9.19 7.31
C THR A 206 7.95 -8.59 6.01
N CYS A 207 7.29 -7.42 6.05
CA CYS A 207 6.87 -6.70 4.85
C CYS A 207 8.06 -6.39 3.93
N TRP A 208 9.17 -5.92 4.51
CA TRP A 208 10.40 -5.66 3.76
C TRP A 208 10.96 -6.93 3.11
N ALA A 209 11.06 -8.03 3.86
CA ALA A 209 11.60 -9.29 3.37
C ALA A 209 10.74 -9.98 2.30
N THR A 210 9.43 -9.69 2.29
CA THR A 210 8.47 -10.26 1.33
C THR A 210 8.16 -9.31 0.16
N GLY A 211 8.64 -8.07 0.21
CA GLY A 211 8.25 -7.02 -0.75
C GLY A 211 6.79 -6.59 -0.62
N THR A 212 6.14 -6.87 0.52
CA THR A 212 4.71 -6.59 0.70
C THR A 212 4.45 -5.10 0.92
N ARG A 213 3.63 -4.52 0.06
CA ARG A 213 3.09 -3.16 0.26
C ARG A 213 2.04 -3.20 1.36
N ARG A 214 2.16 -2.30 2.35
CA ARG A 214 1.22 -2.25 3.47
C ARG A 214 -0.16 -1.72 3.11
N VAL A 215 -0.23 -0.82 2.14
CA VAL A 215 -1.49 -0.26 1.62
C VAL A 215 -1.47 -0.34 0.11
N GLU A 216 -2.54 -0.84 -0.47
CA GLU A 216 -2.77 -0.89 -1.91
C GLU A 216 -4.20 -0.47 -2.21
N PHE A 217 -4.39 0.25 -3.30
CA PHE A 217 -5.70 0.68 -3.79
C PHE A 217 -6.01 0.00 -5.11
N SER A 218 -7.28 -0.30 -5.37
CA SER A 218 -7.73 -0.72 -6.70
C SER A 218 -7.49 0.40 -7.73
N GLY A 219 -7.48 0.07 -9.02
CA GLY A 219 -7.33 1.07 -10.07
C GLY A 219 -8.40 2.16 -10.00
N ARG A 220 -9.66 1.79 -9.76
CA ARG A 220 -10.77 2.76 -9.57
C ARG A 220 -10.57 3.65 -8.35
N ALA A 221 -10.11 3.07 -7.23
CA ALA A 221 -9.78 3.85 -6.02
C ALA A 221 -8.65 4.85 -6.30
N GLN A 222 -7.62 4.46 -7.04
CA GLN A 222 -6.54 5.36 -7.45
C GLN A 222 -7.07 6.51 -8.33
N ASP A 223 -7.98 6.23 -9.26
CA ASP A 223 -8.60 7.23 -10.09
C ASP A 223 -9.43 8.24 -9.26
N ARG A 224 -10.17 7.77 -8.26
CA ARG A 224 -10.91 8.64 -7.32
C ARG A 224 -9.96 9.52 -6.51
N ILE A 225 -8.89 8.93 -5.96
CA ILE A 225 -7.85 9.66 -5.25
C ILE A 225 -7.27 10.78 -6.12
N ALA A 226 -6.89 10.47 -7.36
CA ALA A 226 -6.34 11.45 -8.29
C ALA A 226 -7.31 12.59 -8.58
N ARG A 227 -8.62 12.30 -8.77
CA ARG A 227 -9.65 13.33 -8.96
C ARG A 227 -9.82 14.23 -7.74
N GLU A 228 -9.78 13.68 -6.51
CA GLU A 228 -9.86 14.47 -5.28
C GLU A 228 -8.61 15.32 -5.05
N GLN A 229 -7.43 14.81 -5.35
CA GLN A 229 -6.18 15.56 -5.32
C GLN A 229 -6.22 16.73 -6.29
N PHE A 230 -6.62 16.49 -7.54
CA PHE A 230 -6.80 17.54 -8.55
C PHE A 230 -7.77 18.65 -8.08
N ARG A 231 -8.94 18.26 -7.53
CA ARG A 231 -9.92 19.23 -6.99
C ARG A 231 -9.33 20.08 -5.86
N ARG A 232 -8.57 19.45 -4.97
CA ARG A 232 -7.94 20.14 -3.84
C ARG A 232 -6.86 21.12 -4.28
N GLU A 233 -6.06 20.76 -5.27
CA GLU A 233 -4.89 21.55 -5.71
C GLU A 233 -5.30 22.69 -6.65
N THR A 234 -6.26 22.44 -7.52
CA THR A 234 -6.65 23.39 -8.55
C THR A 234 -7.94 24.17 -8.24
N GLY A 235 -8.76 23.66 -7.32
CA GLY A 235 -10.13 24.17 -7.09
C GLY A 235 -11.11 23.88 -8.24
N LEU A 236 -10.68 23.12 -9.26
CA LEU A 236 -11.48 22.76 -10.43
C LEU A 236 -12.08 21.36 -10.27
N ARG A 237 -13.13 21.08 -11.03
CA ARG A 237 -13.63 19.72 -11.21
C ARG A 237 -13.01 19.11 -12.48
N PRO A 238 -12.72 17.81 -12.49
CA PRO A 238 -12.17 17.14 -13.67
C PRO A 238 -13.00 17.35 -14.94
N GLU A 239 -14.33 17.45 -14.80
CA GLU A 239 -15.30 17.65 -15.87
C GLU A 239 -15.42 19.09 -16.38
N ASP A 240 -15.01 20.11 -15.62
CA ASP A 240 -15.28 21.52 -15.92
C ASP A 240 -14.55 22.09 -17.14
N ARG A 241 -13.50 21.43 -17.61
CA ARG A 241 -12.68 21.85 -18.77
C ARG A 241 -12.45 20.77 -19.83
N GLY A 242 -13.38 19.86 -20.01
CA GLY A 242 -13.34 18.89 -21.10
C GLY A 242 -12.28 17.80 -20.98
N GLY A 243 -11.94 17.38 -19.78
CA GLY A 243 -11.05 16.24 -19.51
C GLY A 243 -9.56 16.50 -19.73
N SER A 244 -9.18 17.32 -20.71
CA SER A 244 -7.78 17.55 -21.09
C SER A 244 -6.90 18.12 -19.97
N THR A 245 -7.46 18.95 -19.09
CA THR A 245 -6.72 19.57 -17.99
C THR A 245 -6.40 18.57 -16.87
N PHE A 246 -7.34 17.66 -16.59
CA PHE A 246 -7.13 16.60 -15.61
C PHE A 246 -6.13 15.56 -16.15
N ASP A 247 -6.28 15.17 -17.41
CA ASP A 247 -5.36 14.21 -18.04
C ASP A 247 -3.94 14.75 -18.12
N GLN A 248 -3.79 16.05 -18.41
CA GLN A 248 -2.50 16.72 -18.40
C GLN A 248 -1.90 16.77 -17.00
N TRP A 249 -2.66 17.18 -15.99
CA TRP A 249 -2.22 17.18 -14.58
C TRP A 249 -1.80 15.79 -14.12
N ARG A 250 -2.59 14.76 -14.46
CA ARG A 250 -2.27 13.36 -14.15
C ARG A 250 -1.01 12.87 -14.86
N GLY A 251 -0.77 13.32 -16.09
CA GLY A 251 0.44 13.01 -16.85
C GLY A 251 1.71 13.59 -16.20
N ASP A 252 1.62 14.81 -15.71
CA ASP A 252 2.72 15.50 -15.02
C ASP A 252 3.07 14.81 -13.66
N GLU A 253 2.07 14.29 -12.93
CA GLU A 253 2.31 13.54 -11.69
C GLU A 253 2.84 12.12 -11.93
N SER A 254 2.43 11.44 -13.02
CA SER A 254 2.88 10.08 -13.33
C SER A 254 4.34 10.01 -13.80
N GLY A 255 4.92 11.13 -14.21
CA GLY A 255 6.32 11.25 -14.60
C GLY A 255 7.33 10.97 -13.47
N GLY A 256 6.85 10.85 -12.22
CA GLY A 256 7.66 10.50 -11.06
C GLY A 256 7.78 9.01 -10.73
N GLU A 257 7.01 8.12 -11.37
CA GLU A 257 6.96 6.69 -10.99
C GLU A 257 7.28 5.68 -12.12
N SER A 258 7.46 6.09 -13.37
CA SER A 258 7.81 5.13 -14.44
C SER A 258 8.77 5.75 -15.45
N GLY A 259 10.03 5.33 -15.39
CA GLY A 259 10.97 5.57 -16.47
C GLY A 259 10.63 4.70 -17.69
N GLU A 260 9.96 5.27 -18.68
CA GLU A 260 10.00 4.77 -20.05
C GLU A 260 10.24 5.91 -21.01
N SER A 261 11.28 5.69 -21.82
CA SER A 261 11.82 6.58 -22.83
C SER A 261 10.82 6.90 -23.94
N GLY A 262 10.49 8.17 -24.12
CA GLY A 262 9.84 8.70 -25.30
C GLY A 262 10.43 10.05 -25.65
N GLU A 263 11.31 10.11 -26.66
CA GLU A 263 11.83 11.34 -27.22
C GLU A 263 10.69 12.18 -27.82
N SER A 264 10.43 13.33 -27.21
CA SER A 264 9.91 14.50 -27.95
C SER A 264 10.38 15.75 -27.24
N GLY A 265 11.20 16.56 -27.94
CA GLY A 265 11.80 17.75 -27.41
C GLY A 265 10.77 18.81 -27.07
N ASP A 266 10.81 19.27 -25.83
CA ASP A 266 10.42 20.60 -25.42
C ASP A 266 11.38 21.04 -24.31
N GLU A 267 11.91 22.26 -24.44
CA GLU A 267 12.93 22.81 -23.54
C GLU A 267 12.30 23.30 -22.22
N SER A 268 11.64 22.44 -21.47
CA SER A 268 11.36 22.65 -20.07
C SER A 268 12.38 21.85 -19.27
N GLY A 269 13.31 22.56 -18.62
CA GLY A 269 14.39 21.97 -17.87
C GLY A 269 13.85 20.99 -16.80
N SER A 270 14.05 19.69 -17.02
CA SER A 270 13.67 18.66 -16.07
C SER A 270 14.85 18.32 -15.16
N TRP A 271 14.59 18.22 -13.86
CA TRP A 271 15.55 17.71 -12.90
C TRP A 271 15.86 16.23 -13.19
N ALA A 272 17.12 15.86 -13.17
CA ALA A 272 17.56 14.47 -13.28
C ALA A 272 18.18 13.99 -11.97
N VAL A 273 17.95 12.71 -11.63
CA VAL A 273 18.63 12.07 -10.51
C VAL A 273 20.07 11.77 -10.92
N ASP A 274 21.03 12.46 -10.32
CA ASP A 274 22.47 12.25 -10.59
C ASP A 274 23.04 11.10 -9.76
N SER A 275 22.72 11.06 -8.47
CA SER A 275 23.27 10.03 -7.60
C SER A 275 22.45 9.80 -6.33
N ILE A 276 22.59 8.62 -5.76
CA ILE A 276 22.12 8.31 -4.41
C ILE A 276 23.35 8.23 -3.51
N CYS A 277 23.47 9.14 -2.57
CA CYS A 277 24.58 9.21 -1.64
C CYS A 277 24.23 8.76 -0.24
N THR A 278 25.07 7.91 0.35
CA THR A 278 25.01 7.55 1.76
C THR A 278 26.06 8.32 2.55
N VAL A 279 25.62 9.01 3.59
CA VAL A 279 26.54 9.70 4.52
C VAL A 279 26.67 8.86 5.78
N SER A 280 27.69 8.03 5.83
CA SER A 280 28.15 7.43 7.08
C SER A 280 29.57 7.89 7.32
N GLY A 281 29.82 8.81 8.27
CA GLY A 281 31.13 9.19 8.87
C GLY A 281 32.43 9.07 8.06
N GLY A 282 32.37 8.79 6.79
CA GLY A 282 33.45 8.57 5.84
C GLY A 282 33.10 9.17 4.47
N SER A 283 34.05 9.25 3.56
CA SER A 283 33.88 9.84 2.23
C SER A 283 32.66 9.27 1.49
N PRO A 284 31.85 10.09 0.79
CA PRO A 284 30.69 9.63 0.03
C PRO A 284 31.09 8.62 -1.04
N THR A 285 30.35 7.54 -1.14
CA THR A 285 30.49 6.56 -2.24
C THR A 285 29.48 6.89 -3.32
N TYR A 286 29.99 7.14 -4.51
CA TYR A 286 29.20 7.44 -5.72
C TYR A 286 28.70 6.15 -6.38
N SER A 287 27.44 6.08 -6.76
CA SER A 287 26.91 5.03 -7.64
C SER A 287 26.24 5.66 -8.85
N ASP A 288 26.66 5.25 -10.06
CA ASP A 288 26.14 5.72 -11.33
C ASP A 288 24.70 5.18 -11.56
N PRO A 289 23.69 6.04 -11.66
CA PRO A 289 22.31 5.62 -11.88
C PRO A 289 22.04 5.04 -13.27
N THR A 290 22.96 5.22 -14.24
CA THR A 290 22.79 4.71 -15.63
C THR A 290 23.16 3.25 -15.78
N ALA A 291 23.79 2.62 -14.77
CA ALA A 291 24.15 1.21 -14.76
C ALA A 291 23.00 0.31 -14.30
N GLY A 292 21.90 0.29 -15.03
CA GLY A 292 20.78 -0.66 -15.02
C GLY A 292 20.64 -1.61 -13.83
N GLY A 293 20.41 -1.12 -12.64
CA GLY A 293 20.17 -1.90 -11.43
C GLY A 293 20.49 -1.08 -10.20
N GLN A 294 19.48 -0.73 -9.43
CA GLN A 294 19.65 -0.03 -8.16
C GLN A 294 20.46 -0.89 -7.19
N ARG A 295 21.76 -0.72 -7.16
CA ARG A 295 22.61 -1.28 -6.14
C ARG A 295 22.92 -0.19 -5.12
N LEU A 296 22.35 -0.32 -3.94
CA LEU A 296 22.86 0.38 -2.76
C LEU A 296 24.24 -0.22 -2.43
N THR A 297 25.31 0.46 -2.82
CA THR A 297 26.66 0.02 -2.54
C THR A 297 27.15 0.61 -1.24
N ARG A 298 27.36 -0.25 -0.30
CA ARG A 298 28.26 -0.17 0.85
C ARG A 298 28.04 0.94 1.87
N ILE A 299 27.47 0.56 2.99
CA ILE A 299 27.62 1.27 4.27
C ILE A 299 28.73 0.56 5.04
N ASP A 300 29.77 1.30 5.48
CA ASP A 300 30.86 0.85 6.37
C ASP A 300 31.57 -0.46 5.98
N GLY A 301 31.93 -0.62 4.71
CA GLY A 301 32.70 -1.78 4.28
C GLY A 301 31.93 -3.11 4.32
N ARG A 302 30.65 -3.11 4.64
CA ARG A 302 29.76 -4.26 4.56
C ARG A 302 28.94 -4.19 3.28
N GLU A 303 28.70 -5.34 2.66
CA GLU A 303 27.77 -5.43 1.51
C GLU A 303 26.38 -5.01 1.99
N GLY A 304 25.79 -3.99 1.34
CA GLY A 304 24.40 -3.60 1.57
C GLY A 304 23.48 -4.74 1.14
N VAL A 305 22.49 -5.07 1.97
CA VAL A 305 21.43 -5.99 1.60
C VAL A 305 20.37 -5.18 0.89
N ASP A 306 20.30 -5.29 -0.44
CA ASP A 306 19.19 -4.71 -1.20
C ASP A 306 17.86 -5.30 -0.74
N PRO A 307 16.80 -4.49 -0.63
CA PRO A 307 15.46 -5.05 -0.45
C PRO A 307 15.15 -5.96 -1.64
N PRO A 308 14.45 -7.07 -1.45
CA PRO A 308 14.08 -7.96 -2.54
C PRO A 308 13.34 -7.16 -3.62
N ALA A 309 13.78 -7.33 -4.87
CA ALA A 309 13.15 -6.68 -6.01
C ALA A 309 11.66 -7.06 -6.06
N HIS A 310 10.81 -6.05 -6.27
CA HIS A 310 9.41 -6.31 -6.55
C HIS A 310 9.36 -7.22 -7.78
N ARG A 311 8.71 -8.36 -7.66
CA ARG A 311 8.30 -9.16 -8.81
C ARG A 311 6.96 -8.60 -9.24
N ASP A 312 6.93 -8.14 -10.48
CA ASP A 312 5.70 -7.76 -11.19
C ASP A 312 4.70 -8.92 -11.25
#